data_1b37efbc1e3b88116cb767afd689ede0
#
_entry.id   1b37efbc1e3b88116cb767afd689ede0
#
_cell.length_a   1.000
_cell.length_b   1.000
_cell.length_c   1.000
_cell.angle_alpha   90.00
_cell.angle_beta   90.00
_cell.angle_gamma   90.00
#
_symmetry.space_group_name_H-M   'P 1'
#
loop_
_entity.id
_entity.type
_entity.pdbx_description
1 polymer ?
#
loop_
_entity_poly.entity_id
_entity_poly.type
_entity_poly.pdbx_seq_one_letter_code
_entity_poly.pdbx_strand_id
1 'polypeptide(L)'
;WCGKSTTARQFAKSYIEFQDPDKKLQYDNTNQTKPSLFLEGEKPRLFDEWQMYPVVWDSIRMDVDHTGLKGQYILTGSARPSEDSVMHTGTGRITKLLMRPMSLYEAGDSDGSVSLEDIMNNKDVSGVSKLSFDDIINVMIRGGWPETLNIPDDNKYEVAKDYIRVLLNEEIKTFDGVERNPQRMNALLKSISRNISTSVSKSTILDDVKLEFENELSRPTLDDYLNALERLYILESIPATNLNLRSKTPLRTTPKLELVDPSLAIASLDLKKQDLVNDLNLTGFLFENMCIRDLKIYAESIGARLYHY
;
A
#
# COMPACT_ATOMS: atom_id res chain seq x y z
N TRP A 1 3.39 0.88 -8.44
CA TRP A 1 2.73 2.16 -8.71
C TRP A 1 3.19 3.28 -7.76
N CYS A 2 3.55 2.99 -6.49
CA CYS A 2 4.06 4.00 -5.53
C CYS A 2 5.55 4.38 -5.71
N GLY A 3 6.22 3.97 -6.80
CA GLY A 3 7.58 4.39 -7.11
C GLY A 3 8.71 3.58 -6.45
N LYS A 4 8.45 2.36 -5.94
CA LYS A 4 9.44 1.50 -5.27
C LYS A 4 10.75 1.35 -6.05
N SER A 5 10.67 0.86 -7.29
CA SER A 5 11.84 0.61 -8.16
C SER A 5 12.59 1.89 -8.47
N THR A 6 11.87 2.98 -8.77
CA THR A 6 12.45 4.30 -9.06
C THR A 6 13.23 4.85 -7.87
N THR A 7 12.65 4.79 -6.68
CA THR A 7 13.32 5.24 -5.46
C THR A 7 14.52 4.35 -5.12
N ALA A 8 14.35 3.03 -5.17
CA ALA A 8 15.40 2.08 -4.85
C ALA A 8 16.63 2.22 -5.78
N ARG A 9 16.41 2.51 -7.07
CA ARG A 9 17.49 2.73 -8.05
C ARG A 9 18.37 3.93 -7.71
N GLN A 10 17.84 4.97 -7.07
CA GLN A 10 18.63 6.14 -6.67
C GLN A 10 19.71 5.81 -5.62
N PHE A 11 19.50 4.75 -4.83
CA PHE A 11 20.43 4.32 -3.80
C PHE A 11 21.29 3.13 -4.22
N ALA A 12 20.96 2.46 -5.33
CA ALA A 12 21.65 1.27 -5.81
C ALA A 12 22.83 1.63 -6.72
N LYS A 13 23.96 0.94 -6.55
CA LYS A 13 25.12 1.03 -7.48
C LYS A 13 25.05 -0.02 -8.59
N SER A 14 24.36 -1.12 -8.36
CA SER A 14 24.06 -2.13 -9.36
C SER A 14 22.66 -2.70 -9.14
N TYR A 15 22.04 -3.27 -10.17
CA TYR A 15 20.69 -3.83 -10.04
C TYR A 15 20.44 -5.04 -10.94
N ILE A 16 19.46 -5.83 -10.53
CA ILE A 16 18.83 -6.88 -11.33
C ILE A 16 17.33 -6.60 -11.37
N GLU A 17 16.77 -6.64 -12.59
CA GLU A 17 15.32 -6.60 -12.85
C GLU A 17 14.89 -8.01 -13.23
N PHE A 18 14.24 -8.71 -12.31
CA PHE A 18 13.83 -10.09 -12.56
C PHE A 18 12.69 -10.23 -13.57
N GLN A 19 12.01 -9.13 -13.88
CA GLN A 19 10.99 -9.09 -14.93
C GLN A 19 11.56 -8.95 -16.35
N ASP A 20 12.88 -8.78 -16.53
CA ASP A 20 13.52 -8.66 -17.84
C ASP A 20 13.36 -9.97 -18.62
N PRO A 21 12.55 -10.01 -19.70
CA PRO A 21 12.29 -11.24 -20.44
C PRO A 21 13.53 -11.75 -21.17
N ASP A 22 14.45 -10.88 -21.58
CA ASP A 22 15.66 -11.25 -22.32
C ASP A 22 16.68 -11.98 -21.44
N LYS A 23 16.60 -11.77 -20.12
CA LYS A 23 17.49 -12.38 -19.14
C LYS A 23 16.86 -13.56 -18.38
N LYS A 24 15.60 -13.88 -18.65
CA LYS A 24 14.89 -14.93 -17.93
C LYS A 24 15.65 -16.25 -17.90
N LEU A 25 16.12 -16.73 -19.05
CA LEU A 25 16.86 -17.99 -19.14
C LEU A 25 18.16 -17.96 -18.30
N GLN A 26 18.86 -16.82 -18.30
CA GLN A 26 20.05 -16.63 -17.47
C GLN A 26 19.70 -16.69 -15.98
N TYR A 27 18.63 -16.04 -15.58
CA TYR A 27 18.17 -16.03 -14.18
C TYR A 27 17.73 -17.43 -13.73
N ASP A 28 16.98 -18.15 -14.56
CA ASP A 28 16.57 -19.54 -14.27
C ASP A 28 17.78 -20.45 -14.07
N ASN A 29 18.77 -20.37 -14.94
CA ASN A 29 20.02 -21.14 -14.85
C ASN A 29 20.80 -20.78 -13.58
N THR A 30 20.93 -19.50 -13.27
CA THR A 30 21.62 -19.02 -12.08
C THR A 30 20.92 -19.50 -10.80
N ASN A 31 19.59 -19.42 -10.78
CA ASN A 31 18.75 -19.88 -9.67
C ASN A 31 18.95 -21.38 -9.39
N GLN A 32 19.06 -22.20 -10.44
CA GLN A 32 19.21 -23.66 -10.32
C GLN A 32 20.63 -24.10 -9.99
N THR A 33 21.64 -23.40 -10.47
CA THR A 33 23.03 -23.85 -10.37
C THR A 33 23.79 -23.19 -9.22
N LYS A 34 23.78 -21.86 -9.13
CA LYS A 34 24.55 -21.11 -8.14
C LYS A 34 23.88 -19.77 -7.82
N PRO A 35 22.85 -19.75 -6.97
CA PRO A 35 22.10 -18.53 -6.61
C PRO A 35 22.96 -17.38 -6.06
N SER A 36 24.12 -17.71 -5.44
CA SER A 36 25.04 -16.68 -4.93
C SER A 36 25.61 -15.76 -6.03
N LEU A 37 25.59 -16.16 -7.30
CA LEU A 37 26.00 -15.30 -8.41
C LEU A 37 25.07 -14.07 -8.58
N PHE A 38 23.80 -14.15 -8.14
CA PHE A 38 22.95 -12.97 -8.11
C PHE A 38 23.52 -11.85 -7.24
N LEU A 39 24.29 -12.20 -6.21
CA LEU A 39 24.86 -11.24 -5.26
C LEU A 39 26.10 -10.51 -5.79
N GLU A 40 26.67 -10.95 -6.91
CA GLU A 40 27.86 -10.34 -7.51
C GLU A 40 27.51 -9.00 -8.16
N GLY A 41 28.28 -7.95 -7.84
CA GLY A 41 28.14 -6.60 -8.34
C GLY A 41 28.38 -5.54 -7.26
N GLU A 42 28.42 -4.27 -7.68
CA GLU A 42 28.63 -3.15 -6.77
C GLU A 42 27.48 -3.02 -5.77
N LYS A 43 27.83 -2.62 -4.53
CA LYS A 43 26.87 -2.47 -3.41
C LYS A 43 26.61 -0.99 -3.11
N PRO A 44 25.38 -0.64 -2.71
CA PRO A 44 24.17 -1.46 -2.57
C PRO A 44 23.66 -2.03 -3.89
N ARG A 45 23.24 -3.32 -3.88
CA ARG A 45 22.70 -3.98 -5.05
C ARG A 45 21.19 -4.14 -4.93
N LEU A 46 20.45 -3.70 -5.93
CA LEU A 46 19.00 -3.80 -6.01
C LEU A 46 18.56 -5.09 -6.71
N PHE A 47 17.58 -5.77 -6.12
CA PHE A 47 16.82 -6.86 -6.70
C PHE A 47 15.37 -6.42 -6.86
N ASP A 48 14.99 -6.06 -8.09
CA ASP A 48 13.63 -5.60 -8.40
C ASP A 48 12.72 -6.80 -8.67
N GLU A 49 11.54 -6.82 -8.02
CA GLU A 49 10.57 -7.93 -8.00
C GLU A 49 11.21 -9.27 -7.53
N TRP A 50 11.94 -9.20 -6.42
CA TRP A 50 12.73 -10.32 -5.86
C TRP A 50 11.90 -11.58 -5.63
N GLN A 51 10.58 -11.48 -5.40
CA GLN A 51 9.71 -12.63 -5.18
C GLN A 51 9.62 -13.57 -6.39
N MET A 52 10.05 -13.15 -7.58
CA MET A 52 10.17 -14.05 -8.75
C MET A 52 11.26 -15.10 -8.57
N TYR A 53 12.28 -14.79 -7.73
CA TYR A 53 13.37 -15.71 -7.38
C TYR A 53 13.61 -15.67 -5.85
N PRO A 54 12.75 -16.33 -5.05
CA PRO A 54 12.79 -16.24 -3.58
C PRO A 54 14.12 -16.69 -2.95
N VAL A 55 14.89 -17.54 -3.64
CA VAL A 55 16.23 -17.97 -3.22
C VAL A 55 17.18 -16.80 -2.97
N VAL A 56 16.96 -15.65 -3.59
CA VAL A 56 17.75 -14.42 -3.39
C VAL A 56 17.65 -13.95 -1.93
N TRP A 57 16.48 -14.07 -1.31
CA TRP A 57 16.29 -13.74 0.10
C TRP A 57 17.20 -14.55 1.02
N ASP A 58 17.23 -15.87 0.84
CA ASP A 58 18.09 -16.75 1.67
C ASP A 58 19.57 -16.54 1.35
N SER A 59 19.92 -16.30 0.08
CA SER A 59 21.29 -15.99 -0.33
C SER A 59 21.81 -14.70 0.32
N ILE A 60 21.00 -13.64 0.33
CA ILE A 60 21.33 -12.37 1.00
C ILE A 60 21.50 -12.59 2.50
N ARG A 61 20.59 -13.32 3.14
CA ARG A 61 20.69 -13.60 4.57
C ARG A 61 22.01 -14.31 4.91
N MET A 62 22.39 -15.31 4.13
CA MET A 62 23.66 -16.03 4.31
C MET A 62 24.87 -15.12 4.12
N ASP A 63 24.86 -14.28 3.08
CA ASP A 63 25.95 -13.34 2.82
C ASP A 63 26.11 -12.32 3.96
N VAL A 64 25.01 -11.77 4.45
CA VAL A 64 25.01 -10.84 5.59
C VAL A 64 25.52 -11.53 6.87
N ASP A 65 25.15 -12.80 7.11
CA ASP A 65 25.65 -13.57 8.26
C ASP A 65 27.17 -13.82 8.17
N HIS A 66 27.70 -14.07 6.97
CA HIS A 66 29.13 -14.31 6.77
C HIS A 66 29.97 -13.03 6.79
N THR A 67 29.47 -11.96 6.20
CA THR A 67 30.23 -10.70 6.05
C THR A 67 30.03 -9.72 7.21
N GLY A 68 28.89 -9.78 7.90
CA GLY A 68 28.49 -8.81 8.94
C GLY A 68 28.18 -7.42 8.40
N LEU A 69 28.22 -7.22 7.07
CA LEU A 69 28.02 -5.92 6.44
C LEU A 69 26.54 -5.60 6.31
N LYS A 70 26.15 -4.36 6.64
CA LYS A 70 24.78 -3.85 6.52
C LYS A 70 24.63 -2.95 5.28
N GLY A 71 23.38 -2.79 4.82
CA GLY A 71 23.07 -1.87 3.71
C GLY A 71 23.64 -2.31 2.36
N GLN A 72 23.95 -3.61 2.19
CA GLN A 72 24.55 -4.13 0.96
C GLN A 72 23.51 -4.42 -0.11
N TYR A 73 22.25 -4.62 0.27
CA TYR A 73 21.20 -5.09 -0.61
C TYR A 73 19.91 -4.33 -0.42
N ILE A 74 19.18 -4.10 -1.51
CA ILE A 74 17.85 -3.54 -1.56
C ILE A 74 16.96 -4.54 -2.32
N LEU A 75 15.82 -4.90 -1.76
CA LEU A 75 14.84 -5.76 -2.40
C LEU A 75 13.52 -4.99 -2.56
N THR A 76 12.98 -4.99 -3.76
CA THR A 76 11.65 -4.41 -4.02
C THR A 76 10.68 -5.49 -4.47
N GLY A 77 9.42 -5.37 -4.05
CA GLY A 77 8.36 -6.30 -4.42
C GLY A 77 6.98 -5.67 -4.25
N SER A 78 6.01 -6.13 -5.03
CA SER A 78 4.65 -5.58 -5.08
C SER A 78 3.67 -6.26 -4.11
N ALA A 79 4.03 -7.41 -3.52
CA ALA A 79 3.19 -8.13 -2.58
C ALA A 79 4.00 -8.67 -1.40
N ARG A 80 3.30 -8.98 -0.29
CA ARG A 80 3.91 -9.74 0.80
C ARG A 80 4.12 -11.18 0.32
N PRO A 81 5.36 -11.71 0.38
CA PRO A 81 5.59 -13.11 0.07
C PRO A 81 4.76 -13.99 1.02
N SER A 82 4.32 -15.15 0.55
CA SER A 82 3.75 -16.17 1.42
C SER A 82 4.82 -16.62 2.43
N GLU A 83 4.41 -16.95 3.65
CA GLU A 83 5.35 -17.46 4.68
C GLU A 83 6.11 -18.70 4.22
N ASP A 84 5.48 -19.49 3.33
CA ASP A 84 6.09 -20.70 2.75
C ASP A 84 7.10 -20.41 1.63
N SER A 85 7.18 -19.18 1.12
CA SER A 85 8.05 -18.84 -0.02
C SER A 85 9.49 -18.53 0.39
N VAL A 86 9.76 -18.34 1.67
CA VAL A 86 11.10 -18.10 2.22
C VAL A 86 11.37 -19.06 3.39
N MET A 87 12.57 -19.67 3.41
CA MET A 87 12.93 -20.63 4.46
C MET A 87 13.10 -19.95 5.84
N HIS A 88 13.38 -18.64 5.87
CA HIS A 88 13.64 -17.89 7.10
C HIS A 88 13.09 -16.46 7.05
N THR A 89 12.64 -15.96 8.18
CA THR A 89 12.00 -14.62 8.28
C THR A 89 12.95 -13.44 8.06
N GLY A 90 14.27 -13.65 8.02
CA GLY A 90 15.26 -12.57 7.89
C GLY A 90 15.37 -11.65 9.12
N THR A 91 14.77 -12.03 10.25
CA THR A 91 14.78 -11.23 11.49
C THR A 91 16.20 -10.81 11.90
N GLY A 92 16.40 -9.52 12.14
CA GLY A 92 17.70 -8.94 12.54
C GLY A 92 18.69 -8.70 11.38
N ARG A 93 18.38 -9.16 10.14
CA ARG A 93 19.22 -8.96 8.93
C ARG A 93 18.53 -8.11 7.89
N ILE A 94 17.20 -8.22 7.77
CA ILE A 94 16.40 -7.53 6.76
C ILE A 94 15.39 -6.64 7.47
N THR A 95 15.40 -5.36 7.12
CA THR A 95 14.40 -4.38 7.55
C THR A 95 13.40 -4.15 6.44
N LYS A 96 12.12 -4.20 6.77
CA LYS A 96 11.03 -3.95 5.83
C LYS A 96 10.62 -2.49 5.90
N LEU A 97 10.56 -1.82 4.75
CA LEU A 97 10.02 -0.49 4.58
C LEU A 97 8.77 -0.59 3.70
N LEU A 98 7.63 -0.16 4.22
CA LEU A 98 6.40 -0.07 3.45
C LEU A 98 6.37 1.28 2.72
N MET A 99 6.39 1.25 1.39
CA MET A 99 6.16 2.45 0.58
C MET A 99 4.68 2.59 0.28
N ARG A 100 4.12 3.72 0.67
CA ARG A 100 2.73 4.13 0.37
C ARG A 100 2.67 5.04 -0.85
N PRO A 101 1.48 5.32 -1.39
CA PRO A 101 1.27 6.48 -2.26
C PRO A 101 1.82 7.74 -1.59
N MET A 102 2.26 8.73 -2.37
CA MET A 102 2.86 9.97 -1.85
C MET A 102 1.88 10.74 -0.97
N SER A 103 2.41 11.30 0.11
CA SER A 103 1.73 12.33 0.90
C SER A 103 1.60 13.66 0.13
N LEU A 104 0.79 14.57 0.63
CA LEU A 104 0.70 15.93 0.08
C LEU A 104 2.05 16.66 0.11
N TYR A 105 2.88 16.37 1.12
CA TYR A 105 4.23 16.95 1.22
C TYR A 105 5.16 16.41 0.12
N GLU A 106 5.16 15.08 -0.10
CA GLU A 106 5.98 14.46 -1.14
C GLU A 106 5.53 14.85 -2.55
N ALA A 107 4.24 15.11 -2.74
CA ALA A 107 3.66 15.58 -4.00
C ALA A 107 3.85 17.09 -4.24
N GLY A 108 4.32 17.85 -3.26
CA GLY A 108 4.51 19.30 -3.36
C GLY A 108 3.25 20.14 -3.11
N ASP A 109 2.15 19.51 -2.69
CA ASP A 109 0.88 20.20 -2.36
C ASP A 109 0.90 20.81 -0.95
N SER A 110 1.74 20.31 -0.06
CA SER A 110 2.00 20.86 1.27
C SER A 110 3.43 21.39 1.35
N ASP A 111 3.61 22.54 1.98
CA ASP A 111 4.92 23.16 2.22
C ASP A 111 5.62 22.63 3.48
N GLY A 112 4.96 21.74 4.24
CA GLY A 112 5.52 21.18 5.48
C GLY A 112 5.67 22.18 6.63
N SER A 113 4.98 23.32 6.59
CA SER A 113 5.04 24.35 7.63
C SER A 113 4.57 23.85 9.02
N VAL A 114 3.76 22.78 9.05
CA VAL A 114 3.34 22.08 10.26
C VAL A 114 3.91 20.67 10.24
N SER A 115 4.79 20.34 11.19
CA SER A 115 5.39 19.02 11.35
C SER A 115 4.68 18.23 12.44
N LEU A 116 4.38 16.95 12.15
CA LEU A 116 3.81 16.02 13.15
C LEU A 116 4.80 15.83 14.33
N GLU A 117 6.10 15.77 14.05
CA GLU A 117 7.13 15.67 15.09
C GLU A 117 7.14 16.90 16.02
N ASP A 118 6.96 18.09 15.48
CA ASP A 118 6.89 19.31 16.28
C ASP A 118 5.65 19.34 17.16
N ILE A 119 4.50 18.91 16.64
CA ILE A 119 3.26 18.75 17.42
C ILE A 119 3.47 17.76 18.57
N MET A 120 4.06 16.60 18.31
CA MET A 120 4.32 15.59 19.35
C MET A 120 5.34 16.06 20.41
N ASN A 121 6.23 16.95 20.05
CA ASN A 121 7.19 17.61 20.95
C ASN A 121 6.62 18.85 21.66
N ASN A 122 5.30 19.10 21.56
CA ASN A 122 4.59 20.25 22.13
C ASN A 122 5.20 21.61 21.72
N LYS A 123 5.70 21.71 20.50
CA LYS A 123 6.12 23.00 19.95
C LYS A 123 4.89 23.77 19.45
N ASP A 124 4.94 25.08 19.55
CA ASP A 124 3.93 25.94 18.92
C ASP A 124 4.11 25.86 17.39
N VAL A 125 3.08 25.37 16.72
CA VAL A 125 3.05 25.22 15.26
C VAL A 125 1.83 25.94 14.71
N SER A 126 2.00 26.64 13.60
CA SER A 126 0.90 27.25 12.86
C SER A 126 1.23 27.23 11.36
N GLY A 127 0.21 27.06 10.56
CA GLY A 127 0.34 27.07 9.11
C GLY A 127 -1.01 27.33 8.46
N VAL A 128 -0.97 27.83 7.22
CA VAL A 128 -2.17 28.06 6.42
C VAL A 128 -1.98 27.32 5.10
N SER A 129 -2.87 26.38 4.83
CA SER A 129 -2.89 25.69 3.53
C SER A 129 -3.25 26.68 2.42
N LYS A 130 -2.56 26.55 1.28
CA LYS A 130 -2.88 27.29 0.04
C LYS A 130 -3.94 26.58 -0.79
N LEU A 131 -4.28 25.32 -0.47
CA LEU A 131 -5.25 24.55 -1.20
C LEU A 131 -6.66 25.07 -0.92
N SER A 132 -7.40 25.39 -1.97
CA SER A 132 -8.84 25.61 -1.92
C SER A 132 -9.59 24.29 -1.76
N PHE A 133 -10.89 24.35 -1.48
CA PHE A 133 -11.74 23.16 -1.45
C PHE A 133 -11.70 22.39 -2.80
N ASP A 134 -11.69 23.12 -3.89
CA ASP A 134 -11.61 22.56 -5.24
C ASP A 134 -10.26 21.83 -5.47
N ASP A 135 -9.16 22.40 -4.99
CA ASP A 135 -7.84 21.77 -5.05
C ASP A 135 -7.78 20.50 -4.22
N ILE A 136 -8.40 20.48 -3.02
CA ILE A 136 -8.49 19.29 -2.17
C ILE A 136 -9.22 18.17 -2.90
N ILE A 137 -10.35 18.46 -3.57
CA ILE A 137 -11.07 17.46 -4.38
C ILE A 137 -10.16 16.94 -5.51
N ASN A 138 -9.48 17.82 -6.22
CA ASN A 138 -8.59 17.43 -7.33
C ASN A 138 -7.44 16.54 -6.82
N VAL A 139 -6.87 16.85 -5.66
CA VAL A 139 -5.80 16.05 -5.04
C VAL A 139 -6.30 14.67 -4.61
N MET A 140 -7.52 14.57 -4.04
CA MET A 140 -8.12 13.28 -3.71
C MET A 140 -8.38 12.41 -4.95
N ILE A 141 -8.85 13.01 -6.05
CA ILE A 141 -9.07 12.33 -7.34
C ILE A 141 -7.75 11.85 -7.93
N ARG A 142 -6.74 12.71 -7.94
CA ARG A 142 -5.40 12.40 -8.45
C ARG A 142 -4.74 11.28 -7.69
N GLY A 143 -4.92 11.26 -6.37
CA GLY A 143 -4.20 10.39 -5.46
C GLY A 143 -2.71 10.70 -5.33
N GLY A 144 -2.02 9.89 -4.52
CA GLY A 144 -0.58 9.99 -4.27
C GLY A 144 0.28 9.14 -5.23
N TRP A 145 -0.14 8.93 -6.46
CA TRP A 145 0.60 8.13 -7.44
C TRP A 145 1.64 8.99 -8.17
N PRO A 146 2.96 8.65 -8.12
CA PRO A 146 4.00 9.46 -8.76
C PRO A 146 3.76 9.77 -10.23
N GLU A 147 3.20 8.83 -10.98
CA GLU A 147 2.85 8.98 -12.39
C GLU A 147 1.91 10.17 -12.64
N THR A 148 0.97 10.42 -11.71
CA THR A 148 -0.03 11.49 -11.86
C THR A 148 0.55 12.89 -11.82
N LEU A 149 1.79 13.08 -11.37
CA LEU A 149 2.46 14.38 -11.40
C LEU A 149 2.89 14.80 -12.80
N ASN A 150 3.06 13.83 -13.71
CA ASN A 150 3.62 14.03 -15.05
C ASN A 150 2.58 14.01 -16.17
N ILE A 151 1.29 13.77 -15.84
CA ILE A 151 0.21 13.68 -16.83
C ILE A 151 -0.76 14.87 -16.71
N PRO A 152 -1.46 15.24 -17.81
CA PRO A 152 -2.48 16.29 -17.78
C PRO A 152 -3.62 16.01 -16.80
N ASP A 153 -4.21 17.05 -16.24
CA ASP A 153 -5.26 16.94 -15.20
C ASP A 153 -6.44 16.09 -15.63
N ASP A 154 -6.89 16.21 -16.87
CA ASP A 154 -8.02 15.46 -17.41
C ASP A 154 -7.79 13.93 -17.39
N ASN A 155 -6.53 13.48 -17.40
CA ASN A 155 -6.17 12.07 -17.45
C ASN A 155 -5.80 11.50 -16.07
N LYS A 156 -5.63 12.33 -15.05
CA LYS A 156 -5.20 11.88 -13.70
C LYS A 156 -6.18 10.91 -13.05
N TYR A 157 -7.46 11.08 -13.35
CA TYR A 157 -8.53 10.20 -12.86
C TYR A 157 -8.42 8.76 -13.41
N GLU A 158 -7.89 8.59 -14.61
CA GLU A 158 -7.79 7.26 -15.24
C GLU A 158 -6.71 6.38 -14.57
N VAL A 159 -5.69 6.98 -13.93
CA VAL A 159 -4.61 6.21 -13.29
C VAL A 159 -5.12 5.27 -12.21
N ALA A 160 -5.99 5.76 -11.31
CA ALA A 160 -6.57 4.92 -10.26
C ALA A 160 -7.55 3.87 -10.83
N LYS A 161 -8.30 4.20 -11.89
CA LYS A 161 -9.17 3.25 -12.59
C LYS A 161 -8.37 2.14 -13.26
N ASP A 162 -7.30 2.48 -13.94
CA ASP A 162 -6.41 1.52 -14.58
C ASP A 162 -5.76 0.61 -13.54
N TYR A 163 -5.36 1.17 -12.40
CA TYR A 163 -4.82 0.39 -11.31
C TYR A 163 -5.82 -0.65 -10.77
N ILE A 164 -7.07 -0.23 -10.50
CA ILE A 164 -8.13 -1.17 -10.08
C ILE A 164 -8.36 -2.23 -11.15
N ARG A 165 -8.37 -1.86 -12.45
CA ARG A 165 -8.56 -2.81 -13.54
C ARG A 165 -7.46 -3.87 -13.59
N VAL A 166 -6.20 -3.48 -13.46
CA VAL A 166 -5.06 -4.41 -13.41
C VAL A 166 -5.13 -5.27 -12.15
N LEU A 167 -5.40 -4.67 -11.00
CA LEU A 167 -5.58 -5.37 -9.73
C LEU A 167 -6.61 -6.50 -9.85
N LEU A 168 -7.81 -6.19 -10.36
CA LEU A 168 -8.92 -7.15 -10.46
C LEU A 168 -8.69 -8.26 -11.50
N ASN A 169 -8.04 -7.95 -12.60
CA ASN A 169 -7.90 -8.90 -13.71
C ASN A 169 -6.63 -9.73 -13.65
N GLU A 170 -5.57 -9.21 -13.06
CA GLU A 170 -4.23 -9.79 -13.10
C GLU A 170 -3.66 -10.08 -11.70
N GLU A 171 -3.44 -9.06 -10.88
CA GLU A 171 -2.69 -9.21 -9.63
C GLU A 171 -3.39 -10.14 -8.62
N ILE A 172 -4.71 -10.00 -8.44
CA ILE A 172 -5.48 -10.84 -7.50
C ILE A 172 -5.43 -12.32 -7.80
N LYS A 173 -5.24 -12.67 -9.08
CA LYS A 173 -5.19 -14.07 -9.53
C LYS A 173 -3.80 -14.69 -9.40
N THR A 174 -2.76 -13.87 -9.49
CA THR A 174 -1.40 -14.34 -9.71
C THR A 174 -0.52 -14.29 -8.47
N PHE A 175 -0.82 -13.40 -7.50
CA PHE A 175 0.12 -13.11 -6.42
C PHE A 175 0.31 -14.26 -5.41
N ASP A 176 -0.67 -15.16 -5.25
CA ASP A 176 -0.59 -16.30 -4.33
C ASP A 176 -1.13 -17.61 -4.94
N GLY A 177 -1.45 -17.62 -6.23
CA GLY A 177 -1.94 -18.78 -6.95
C GLY A 177 -3.39 -19.18 -6.61
N VAL A 178 -4.09 -18.40 -5.78
CA VAL A 178 -5.51 -18.64 -5.45
C VAL A 178 -6.40 -17.92 -6.45
N GLU A 179 -7.28 -18.69 -7.10
CA GLU A 179 -8.22 -18.11 -8.05
C GLU A 179 -9.38 -17.43 -7.33
N ARG A 180 -9.48 -16.10 -7.47
CA ARG A 180 -10.54 -15.26 -6.90
C ARG A 180 -11.42 -14.70 -8.01
N ASN A 181 -12.72 -14.60 -7.74
CA ASN A 181 -13.67 -14.04 -8.71
C ASN A 181 -13.55 -12.51 -8.75
N PRO A 182 -13.19 -11.91 -9.93
CA PRO A 182 -13.01 -10.45 -10.04
C PRO A 182 -14.28 -9.64 -9.77
N GLN A 183 -15.45 -10.17 -10.10
CA GLN A 183 -16.72 -9.48 -9.89
C GLN A 183 -17.03 -9.37 -8.39
N ARG A 184 -16.81 -10.45 -7.62
CA ARG A 184 -16.94 -10.43 -6.16
C ARG A 184 -15.95 -9.48 -5.51
N MET A 185 -14.72 -9.45 -6.00
CA MET A 185 -13.70 -8.54 -5.51
C MET A 185 -14.06 -7.07 -5.82
N ASN A 186 -14.60 -6.80 -7.00
CA ASN A 186 -15.09 -5.47 -7.35
C ASN A 186 -16.25 -5.02 -6.45
N ALA A 187 -17.24 -5.91 -6.19
CA ALA A 187 -18.32 -5.64 -5.25
C ALA A 187 -17.81 -5.36 -3.83
N LEU A 188 -16.80 -6.12 -3.38
CA LEU A 188 -16.15 -5.89 -2.09
C LEU A 188 -15.44 -4.53 -2.04
N LEU A 189 -14.67 -4.18 -3.08
CA LEU A 189 -14.00 -2.86 -3.16
C LEU A 189 -15.02 -1.72 -3.11
N LYS A 190 -16.14 -1.84 -3.82
CA LYS A 190 -17.21 -0.84 -3.76
C LYS A 190 -17.84 -0.74 -2.36
N SER A 191 -18.08 -1.88 -1.68
CA SER A 191 -18.60 -1.85 -0.31
C SER A 191 -17.62 -1.16 0.65
N ILE A 192 -16.32 -1.49 0.58
CA ILE A 192 -15.28 -0.83 1.37
C ILE A 192 -15.25 0.67 1.06
N SER A 193 -15.34 1.06 -0.21
CA SER A 193 -15.28 2.45 -0.65
C SER A 193 -16.48 3.28 -0.16
N ARG A 194 -17.69 2.70 -0.13
CA ARG A 194 -18.87 3.35 0.46
C ARG A 194 -18.76 3.54 1.97
N ASN A 195 -18.04 2.65 2.63
CA ASN A 195 -17.85 2.64 4.09
C ASN A 195 -16.45 3.12 4.51
N ILE A 196 -15.74 3.82 3.61
CA ILE A 196 -14.38 4.30 3.87
C ILE A 196 -14.34 5.19 5.12
N SER A 197 -13.28 5.06 5.91
CA SER A 197 -13.05 5.79 7.17
C SER A 197 -14.13 5.57 8.25
N THR A 198 -14.96 4.54 8.07
CA THR A 198 -15.95 4.15 9.09
C THR A 198 -15.60 2.83 9.76
N SER A 199 -16.18 2.59 10.96
CA SER A 199 -16.05 1.30 11.65
C SER A 199 -17.14 0.35 11.13
N VAL A 200 -16.98 -0.18 9.92
CA VAL A 200 -17.95 -1.08 9.30
C VAL A 200 -17.78 -2.52 9.81
N SER A 201 -18.90 -3.21 10.05
CA SER A 201 -18.87 -4.63 10.41
C SER A 201 -18.73 -5.53 9.20
N LYS A 202 -18.11 -6.71 9.38
CA LYS A 202 -18.06 -7.73 8.31
C LYS A 202 -19.44 -8.19 7.84
N SER A 203 -20.47 -8.15 8.71
CA SER A 203 -21.84 -8.43 8.31
C SER A 203 -22.37 -7.38 7.35
N THR A 204 -22.17 -6.11 7.62
CA THR A 204 -22.58 -5.02 6.72
C THR A 204 -21.91 -5.15 5.34
N ILE A 205 -20.62 -5.47 5.29
CA ILE A 205 -19.90 -5.69 4.03
C ILE A 205 -20.51 -6.89 3.27
N LEU A 206 -20.82 -7.99 3.96
CA LEU A 206 -21.47 -9.15 3.34
C LEU A 206 -22.85 -8.81 2.75
N ASP A 207 -23.66 -8.06 3.49
CA ASP A 207 -24.98 -7.61 3.03
C ASP A 207 -24.85 -6.70 1.79
N ASP A 208 -23.91 -5.78 1.80
CA ASP A 208 -23.62 -4.89 0.65
C ASP A 208 -23.19 -5.68 -0.59
N VAL A 209 -22.26 -6.62 -0.43
CA VAL A 209 -21.79 -7.44 -1.54
C VAL A 209 -22.91 -8.32 -2.10
N LYS A 210 -23.82 -8.82 -1.25
CA LYS A 210 -24.99 -9.61 -1.65
C LYS A 210 -25.95 -8.79 -2.52
N LEU A 211 -26.12 -7.51 -2.25
CA LEU A 211 -26.97 -6.61 -3.06
C LEU A 211 -26.42 -6.39 -4.48
N GLU A 212 -25.11 -6.43 -4.67
CA GLU A 212 -24.48 -6.25 -5.98
C GLU A 212 -24.24 -7.59 -6.72
N PHE A 213 -24.21 -8.69 -5.98
CA PHE A 213 -23.88 -9.99 -6.51
C PHE A 213 -24.84 -11.06 -5.94
N GLU A 214 -25.72 -11.62 -6.77
CA GLU A 214 -26.79 -12.54 -6.35
C GLU A 214 -26.34 -13.79 -5.58
N ASN A 215 -25.06 -14.15 -5.64
CA ASN A 215 -24.49 -15.27 -4.91
C ASN A 215 -23.96 -14.88 -3.53
N GLU A 216 -24.36 -15.60 -2.50
CA GLU A 216 -23.89 -15.38 -1.14
C GLU A 216 -22.36 -15.51 -1.03
N LEU A 217 -21.72 -14.50 -0.46
CA LEU A 217 -20.33 -14.58 -0.04
C LEU A 217 -20.29 -15.15 1.38
N SER A 218 -19.57 -16.25 1.57
CA SER A 218 -19.38 -16.78 2.92
C SER A 218 -18.39 -15.92 3.72
N ARG A 219 -18.50 -15.95 5.05
CA ARG A 219 -17.59 -15.22 5.93
C ARG A 219 -16.12 -15.63 5.73
N PRO A 220 -15.75 -16.92 5.61
CA PRO A 220 -14.39 -17.31 5.29
C PRO A 220 -13.89 -16.78 3.95
N THR A 221 -14.77 -16.73 2.94
CA THR A 221 -14.43 -16.15 1.63
C THR A 221 -14.21 -14.65 1.72
N LEU A 222 -15.01 -13.92 2.50
CA LEU A 222 -14.78 -12.49 2.76
C LEU A 222 -13.42 -12.27 3.42
N ASP A 223 -13.09 -13.08 4.43
CA ASP A 223 -11.80 -12.98 5.14
C ASP A 223 -10.62 -13.25 4.19
N ASP A 224 -10.72 -14.23 3.29
CA ASP A 224 -9.70 -14.48 2.26
C ASP A 224 -9.53 -13.28 1.32
N TYR A 225 -10.63 -12.68 0.87
CA TYR A 225 -10.58 -11.51 -0.03
C TYR A 225 -10.01 -10.27 0.66
N LEU A 226 -10.37 -10.00 1.92
CA LEU A 226 -9.80 -8.91 2.70
C LEU A 226 -8.30 -9.12 2.91
N ASN A 227 -7.88 -10.33 3.29
CA ASN A 227 -6.47 -10.67 3.44
C ASN A 227 -5.69 -10.50 2.12
N ALA A 228 -6.30 -10.84 0.99
CA ALA A 228 -5.69 -10.63 -0.32
C ALA A 228 -5.42 -9.14 -0.59
N LEU A 229 -6.40 -8.27 -0.33
CA LEU A 229 -6.24 -6.82 -0.48
C LEU A 229 -5.19 -6.24 0.48
N GLU A 230 -5.11 -6.74 1.72
CA GLU A 230 -4.08 -6.33 2.68
C GLU A 230 -2.67 -6.78 2.24
N ARG A 231 -2.52 -8.00 1.71
CA ARG A 231 -1.25 -8.52 1.21
C ARG A 231 -0.77 -7.82 -0.05
N LEU A 232 -1.69 -7.31 -0.87
CA LEU A 232 -1.42 -6.49 -2.05
C LEU A 232 -1.23 -5.00 -1.70
N TYR A 233 -1.28 -4.64 -0.43
CA TYR A 233 -1.15 -3.26 0.04
C TYR A 233 -2.18 -2.29 -0.56
N ILE A 234 -3.40 -2.76 -0.79
CA ILE A 234 -4.55 -1.97 -1.26
C ILE A 234 -5.40 -1.51 -0.07
N LEU A 235 -5.51 -2.39 0.92
CA LEU A 235 -6.28 -2.19 2.13
C LEU A 235 -5.36 -2.18 3.36
N GLU A 236 -5.64 -1.33 4.30
CA GLU A 236 -4.98 -1.30 5.60
C GLU A 236 -6.01 -1.21 6.72
N SER A 237 -5.76 -1.94 7.80
CA SER A 237 -6.55 -1.84 9.02
C SER A 237 -5.93 -0.85 10.00
N ILE A 238 -6.75 0.06 10.55
CA ILE A 238 -6.33 0.92 11.66
C ILE A 238 -6.89 0.32 12.95
N PRO A 239 -6.04 -0.12 13.87
CA PRO A 239 -6.50 -0.69 15.13
C PRO A 239 -7.15 0.38 16.01
N ALA A 240 -8.16 -0.04 16.77
CA ALA A 240 -8.74 0.80 17.79
C ALA A 240 -7.75 1.00 18.96
N THR A 241 -7.70 2.22 19.51
CA THR A 241 -6.87 2.47 20.69
C THR A 241 -7.59 2.02 21.97
N ASN A 242 -6.79 1.57 22.92
CA ASN A 242 -7.20 1.36 24.29
C ASN A 242 -6.50 2.43 25.16
N LEU A 243 -7.20 3.52 25.45
CA LEU A 243 -6.66 4.62 26.27
C LEU A 243 -6.27 4.18 27.68
N ASN A 244 -6.80 3.06 28.14
CA ASN A 244 -6.51 2.55 29.46
C ASN A 244 -5.54 1.36 29.38
N LEU A 245 -4.24 1.62 29.57
CA LEU A 245 -3.17 0.62 29.55
C LEU A 245 -3.41 -0.62 30.44
N ARG A 246 -4.30 -0.49 31.42
CA ARG A 246 -4.66 -1.58 32.35
C ARG A 246 -6.03 -2.20 32.06
N SER A 247 -6.80 -1.66 31.12
CA SER A 247 -8.09 -2.22 30.74
C SER A 247 -7.90 -3.41 29.83
N LYS A 248 -8.55 -4.54 30.17
CA LYS A 248 -8.56 -5.73 29.32
C LYS A 248 -9.61 -5.62 28.17
N THR A 249 -10.49 -4.64 28.24
CA THR A 249 -11.58 -4.46 27.27
C THR A 249 -11.34 -3.19 26.46
N PRO A 250 -11.03 -3.26 25.17
CA PRO A 250 -11.00 -2.10 24.29
C PRO A 250 -12.37 -1.41 24.23
N LEU A 251 -12.41 -0.09 24.22
CA LEU A 251 -13.64 0.69 24.06
C LEU A 251 -14.31 0.39 22.70
N ARG A 252 -13.50 0.15 21.68
CA ARG A 252 -13.92 -0.37 20.37
C ARG A 252 -12.99 -1.50 19.99
N THR A 253 -13.53 -2.56 19.38
CA THR A 253 -12.78 -3.74 18.96
C THR A 253 -12.63 -3.84 17.43
N THR A 254 -13.53 -3.16 16.69
CA THR A 254 -13.56 -3.21 15.23
C THR A 254 -12.54 -2.22 14.66
N PRO A 255 -11.53 -2.67 13.91
CA PRO A 255 -10.62 -1.75 13.22
C PRO A 255 -11.37 -0.97 12.14
N LYS A 256 -10.89 0.22 11.80
CA LYS A 256 -11.28 0.91 10.58
C LYS A 256 -10.55 0.29 9.41
N LEU A 257 -11.28 0.04 8.31
CA LEU A 257 -10.72 -0.41 7.05
C LEU A 257 -10.48 0.81 6.15
N GLU A 258 -9.23 1.00 5.74
CA GLU A 258 -8.82 2.13 4.92
C GLU A 258 -8.20 1.65 3.61
N LEU A 259 -8.66 2.18 2.50
CA LEU A 259 -7.89 2.06 1.26
C LEU A 259 -6.62 2.90 1.40
N VAL A 260 -5.54 2.44 0.80
CA VAL A 260 -4.22 3.10 0.92
C VAL A 260 -4.18 4.49 0.28
N ASP A 261 -5.20 4.83 -0.52
CA ASP A 261 -5.35 6.14 -1.16
C ASP A 261 -6.83 6.40 -1.50
N PRO A 262 -7.37 7.62 -1.28
CA PRO A 262 -8.76 7.96 -1.55
C PRO A 262 -9.14 7.85 -3.04
N SER A 263 -8.19 8.00 -3.95
CA SER A 263 -8.45 7.87 -5.39
C SER A 263 -8.94 6.47 -5.77
N LEU A 264 -8.56 5.44 -5.02
CA LEU A 264 -9.05 4.08 -5.22
C LEU A 264 -10.54 3.96 -4.89
N ALA A 265 -11.01 4.61 -3.83
CA ALA A 265 -12.44 4.65 -3.50
C ALA A 265 -13.23 5.42 -4.56
N ILE A 266 -12.72 6.57 -4.97
CA ILE A 266 -13.32 7.43 -6.00
C ILE A 266 -13.45 6.64 -7.32
N ALA A 267 -12.38 5.97 -7.74
CA ALA A 267 -12.36 5.16 -8.96
C ALA A 267 -13.26 3.91 -8.87
N SER A 268 -13.25 3.22 -7.72
CA SER A 268 -14.09 2.03 -7.49
C SER A 268 -15.58 2.34 -7.56
N LEU A 269 -15.99 3.51 -7.10
CA LEU A 269 -17.38 3.99 -7.14
C LEU A 269 -17.72 4.76 -8.42
N ASP A 270 -16.76 4.91 -9.35
CA ASP A 270 -16.88 5.69 -10.59
C ASP A 270 -17.36 7.14 -10.35
N LEU A 271 -16.91 7.75 -9.25
CA LEU A 271 -17.30 9.11 -8.87
C LEU A 271 -16.58 10.15 -9.72
N LYS A 272 -17.29 11.20 -10.07
CA LYS A 272 -16.74 12.39 -10.73
C LYS A 272 -16.58 13.52 -9.71
N LYS A 273 -15.82 14.55 -10.09
CA LYS A 273 -15.64 15.76 -9.27
C LYS A 273 -16.96 16.35 -8.79
N GLN A 274 -17.98 16.40 -9.68
CA GLN A 274 -19.29 16.95 -9.33
C GLN A 274 -20.02 16.13 -8.25
N ASP A 275 -19.84 14.81 -8.23
CA ASP A 275 -20.43 13.93 -7.22
C ASP A 275 -19.85 14.25 -5.84
N LEU A 276 -18.54 14.49 -5.76
CA LEU A 276 -17.85 14.88 -4.53
C LEU A 276 -18.29 16.28 -4.03
N VAL A 277 -18.53 17.21 -4.93
CA VAL A 277 -19.07 18.54 -4.57
C VAL A 277 -20.49 18.42 -4.02
N ASN A 278 -21.30 17.53 -4.59
CA ASN A 278 -22.71 17.37 -4.23
C ASN A 278 -22.90 16.53 -2.95
N ASP A 279 -21.98 15.61 -2.64
CA ASP A 279 -22.02 14.78 -1.42
C ASP A 279 -20.85 15.10 -0.49
N LEU A 280 -20.99 16.17 0.29
CA LEU A 280 -19.98 16.60 1.26
C LEU A 280 -19.74 15.61 2.39
N ASN A 281 -20.69 14.72 2.68
CA ASN A 281 -20.51 13.71 3.70
C ASN A 281 -19.52 12.63 3.23
N LEU A 282 -19.73 12.08 2.03
CA LEU A 282 -18.77 11.15 1.41
C LEU A 282 -17.40 11.81 1.20
N THR A 283 -17.39 13.05 0.73
CA THR A 283 -16.16 13.83 0.54
C THR A 283 -15.40 14.01 1.85
N GLY A 284 -16.08 14.20 2.96
CA GLY A 284 -15.47 14.26 4.29
C GLY A 284 -14.80 12.95 4.69
N PHE A 285 -15.39 11.79 4.42
CA PHE A 285 -14.76 10.49 4.66
C PHE A 285 -13.56 10.22 3.75
N LEU A 286 -13.63 10.61 2.48
CA LEU A 286 -12.50 10.52 1.55
C LEU A 286 -11.35 11.44 1.97
N PHE A 287 -11.66 12.63 2.47
CA PHE A 287 -10.67 13.54 3.03
C PHE A 287 -10.03 12.94 4.30
N GLU A 288 -10.84 12.33 5.20
CA GLU A 288 -10.30 11.60 6.35
C GLU A 288 -9.33 10.50 5.92
N ASN A 289 -9.69 9.69 4.89
CA ASN A 289 -8.80 8.66 4.35
C ASN A 289 -7.48 9.25 3.81
N MET A 290 -7.53 10.39 3.10
CA MET A 290 -6.33 11.10 2.65
C MET A 290 -5.46 11.55 3.84
N CYS A 291 -6.06 12.14 4.86
CA CYS A 291 -5.36 12.52 6.09
C CYS A 291 -4.73 11.32 6.80
N ILE A 292 -5.43 10.19 6.85
CA ILE A 292 -4.93 8.94 7.44
C ILE A 292 -3.72 8.42 6.66
N ARG A 293 -3.74 8.43 5.32
CA ARG A 293 -2.59 8.08 4.48
C ARG A 293 -1.37 8.91 4.86
N ASP A 294 -1.53 10.23 4.89
CA ASP A 294 -0.43 11.16 5.17
C ASP A 294 0.07 11.01 6.61
N LEU A 295 -0.85 10.92 7.58
CA LEU A 295 -0.49 10.72 8.99
C LEU A 295 0.27 9.40 9.22
N LYS A 296 -0.04 8.33 8.50
CA LYS A 296 0.72 7.06 8.56
C LYS A 296 2.15 7.26 8.08
N ILE A 297 2.34 7.97 6.96
CA ILE A 297 3.67 8.26 6.39
C ILE A 297 4.48 9.08 7.39
N TYR A 298 3.90 10.16 7.93
CA TYR A 298 4.58 11.04 8.88
C TYR A 298 4.84 10.35 10.23
N ALA A 299 3.90 9.55 10.72
CA ALA A 299 4.07 8.79 11.97
C ALA A 299 5.19 7.75 11.85
N GLU A 300 5.27 7.02 10.76
CA GLU A 300 6.32 6.03 10.54
C GLU A 300 7.71 6.66 10.46
N SER A 301 7.86 7.87 9.88
CA SER A 301 9.13 8.59 9.79
C SER A 301 9.73 8.93 11.17
N ILE A 302 8.88 9.08 12.19
CA ILE A 302 9.27 9.38 13.58
C ILE A 302 9.09 8.16 14.52
N GLY A 303 8.85 6.96 13.99
CA GLY A 303 8.67 5.75 14.77
C GLY A 303 7.36 5.67 15.56
N ALA A 304 6.38 6.52 15.24
CA ALA A 304 5.04 6.52 15.85
C ALA A 304 4.07 5.59 15.13
N ARG A 305 2.92 5.33 15.76
CA ARG A 305 1.84 4.50 15.19
C ARG A 305 0.49 5.21 15.29
N LEU A 306 -0.33 4.99 14.28
CA LEU A 306 -1.68 5.53 14.20
C LEU A 306 -2.71 4.55 14.74
N TYR A 307 -3.64 5.06 15.55
CA TYR A 307 -4.80 4.34 16.09
C TYR A 307 -6.05 5.19 15.90
N HIS A 308 -7.23 4.56 15.85
CA HIS A 308 -8.48 5.29 15.92
C HIS A 308 -9.12 5.16 17.32
N TYR A 309 -9.98 6.12 17.65
CA TYR A 309 -10.74 6.18 18.91
C TYR A 309 -12.25 6.07 18.67
#